data_2388934d18cf068c2adcbb4b716c39b5
#
_entry.id   2388934d18cf068c2adcbb4b716c39b5
#
_cell.length_a   1.000
_cell.length_b   1.000
_cell.length_c   1.000
_cell.angle_alpha   90.00
_cell.angle_beta   90.00
_cell.angle_gamma   90.00
#
_symmetry.space_group_name_H-M   'P 1'
#
loop_
_entity.id
_entity.type
_entity.pdbx_description
1 polymer ?
#
loop_
_entity_poly.entity_id
_entity_poly.type
_entity_poly.pdbx_seq_one_letter_code
_entity_poly.pdbx_strand_id
1 'polypeptide(L)'
;MSPNAPPESQPDPPLAHRPTPHAMSIEQRLQALGITLPPVAVPAASYLPFVRTGKLIFLSGHIAKKDGQVWVGQLGKTMTTAEGQQAARAIAIDLMGTLAVAAGGLDKVQRIVKVMSLVNSTPDFTEHHLVTNGCSELLAEVFGDAGRHARSAFGVAQIPLGSCVEIELIAEVA
;
A
#
# COMPACT_ATOMS: atom_id res chain seq x y z
N MET A 1 71.81 31.58 -13.38
CA MET A 1 70.51 32.07 -12.97
C MET A 1 69.46 31.09 -13.50
N SER A 2 68.98 30.17 -12.65
CA SER A 2 67.94 29.22 -13.04
C SER A 2 66.58 29.82 -12.68
N PRO A 3 65.54 29.64 -13.56
CA PRO A 3 64.22 30.18 -13.27
C PRO A 3 63.41 29.25 -12.37
N ASN A 4 62.60 29.89 -11.56
CA ASN A 4 61.66 29.40 -10.55
C ASN A 4 60.88 28.15 -10.99
N ALA A 5 60.85 27.13 -10.11
CA ALA A 5 59.88 26.06 -10.13
C ALA A 5 58.53 26.59 -9.58
N PRO A 6 57.39 26.18 -10.15
CA PRO A 6 56.09 26.52 -9.64
C PRO A 6 55.81 25.82 -8.29
N PRO A 7 54.99 26.41 -7.40
CA PRO A 7 54.67 25.81 -6.11
C PRO A 7 53.84 24.51 -6.30
N GLU A 8 54.22 23.49 -5.53
CA GLU A 8 53.46 22.23 -5.44
C GLU A 8 52.02 22.52 -4.92
N SER A 9 51.03 22.06 -5.67
CA SER A 9 49.66 22.10 -5.27
C SER A 9 49.41 21.15 -4.09
N GLN A 10 48.96 21.67 -2.97
CA GLN A 10 48.51 20.84 -1.86
C GLN A 10 47.31 20.01 -2.28
N PRO A 11 47.21 18.71 -1.85
CA PRO A 11 46.05 17.90 -2.11
C PRO A 11 44.83 18.45 -1.40
N ASP A 12 43.69 18.51 -2.11
CA ASP A 12 42.43 18.93 -1.55
C ASP A 12 42.03 18.07 -0.34
N PRO A 13 41.43 18.66 0.69
CA PRO A 13 40.95 17.92 1.85
C PRO A 13 39.85 16.93 1.40
N PRO A 14 39.79 15.72 2.01
CA PRO A 14 38.79 14.73 1.65
C PRO A 14 37.38 15.31 1.79
N LEU A 15 36.57 15.15 0.75
CA LEU A 15 35.17 15.54 0.71
C LEU A 15 34.44 14.97 1.94
N ALA A 16 34.06 15.85 2.85
CA ALA A 16 33.26 15.48 4.01
C ALA A 16 32.02 14.73 3.51
N HIS A 17 31.84 13.53 4.02
CA HIS A 17 30.68 12.67 3.77
C HIS A 17 29.41 13.47 4.12
N ARG A 18 28.73 14.01 3.11
CA ARG A 18 27.38 14.57 3.31
C ARG A 18 26.50 13.42 3.77
N PRO A 19 25.87 13.50 4.95
CA PRO A 19 24.89 12.48 5.33
C PRO A 19 23.82 12.45 4.25
N THR A 20 23.61 11.28 3.66
CA THR A 20 22.45 11.02 2.79
C THR A 20 21.20 11.37 3.58
N PRO A 21 20.21 12.10 3.00
CA PRO A 21 18.96 12.36 3.68
C PRO A 21 18.40 11.00 4.14
N HIS A 22 18.21 10.84 5.44
CA HIS A 22 17.62 9.63 6.00
C HIS A 22 16.28 9.43 5.31
N ALA A 23 16.16 8.36 4.52
CA ALA A 23 14.87 8.00 3.94
C ALA A 23 13.87 7.85 5.10
N MET A 24 12.72 8.55 5.01
CA MET A 24 11.69 8.49 6.04
C MET A 24 11.31 7.04 6.32
N SER A 25 11.19 6.69 7.61
CA SER A 25 10.68 5.38 8.01
C SER A 25 9.22 5.22 7.59
N ILE A 26 8.72 3.99 7.54
CA ILE A 26 7.29 3.71 7.25
C ILE A 26 6.39 4.44 8.24
N GLU A 27 6.75 4.44 9.52
CA GLU A 27 5.99 5.13 10.57
C GLU A 27 5.95 6.66 10.34
N GLN A 28 7.07 7.27 9.98
CA GLN A 28 7.13 8.70 9.63
C GLN A 28 6.27 9.04 8.40
N ARG A 29 6.23 8.14 7.40
CA ARG A 29 5.36 8.32 6.23
C ARG A 29 3.88 8.22 6.59
N LEU A 30 3.49 7.23 7.40
CA LEU A 30 2.12 7.13 7.90
C LEU A 30 1.71 8.38 8.69
N GLN A 31 2.59 8.88 9.55
CA GLN A 31 2.35 10.10 10.31
C GLN A 31 2.20 11.32 9.40
N ALA A 32 3.07 11.49 8.41
CA ALA A 32 3.00 12.58 7.45
C ALA A 32 1.71 12.55 6.60
N LEU A 33 1.18 11.35 6.33
CA LEU A 33 -0.09 11.13 5.65
C LEU A 33 -1.31 11.24 6.57
N GLY A 34 -1.11 11.45 7.88
CA GLY A 34 -2.19 11.49 8.87
C GLY A 34 -2.90 10.14 9.07
N ILE A 35 -2.20 9.03 8.80
CA ILE A 35 -2.78 7.68 8.85
C ILE A 35 -2.50 7.04 10.20
N THR A 36 -3.57 6.62 10.88
CA THR A 36 -3.54 5.73 12.03
C THR A 36 -4.04 4.36 11.58
N LEU A 37 -3.24 3.32 11.78
CA LEU A 37 -3.63 1.97 11.39
C LEU A 37 -4.70 1.42 12.34
N PRO A 38 -5.80 0.87 11.83
CA PRO A 38 -6.82 0.25 12.66
C PRO A 38 -6.33 -1.10 13.21
N PRO A 39 -6.95 -1.59 14.30
CA PRO A 39 -6.72 -2.95 14.77
C PRO A 39 -7.23 -3.96 13.75
N VAL A 40 -6.71 -5.19 13.81
CA VAL A 40 -7.15 -6.29 12.93
C VAL A 40 -8.63 -6.55 13.16
N ALA A 41 -9.40 -6.54 12.09
CA ALA A 41 -10.81 -6.86 12.13
C ALA A 41 -11.01 -8.35 12.42
N VAL A 42 -12.02 -8.67 13.27
CA VAL A 42 -12.45 -10.05 13.46
C VAL A 42 -13.11 -10.53 12.17
N PRO A 43 -12.72 -11.69 11.62
CA PRO A 43 -13.35 -12.24 10.41
C PRO A 43 -14.86 -12.44 10.60
N ALA A 44 -15.63 -12.09 9.58
CA ALA A 44 -17.09 -12.24 9.60
C ALA A 44 -17.55 -13.68 9.35
N ALA A 45 -16.64 -14.60 9.01
CA ALA A 45 -16.94 -16.01 8.68
C ALA A 45 -15.80 -16.95 9.13
N SER A 46 -15.89 -18.23 8.77
CA SER A 46 -14.92 -19.26 9.17
C SER A 46 -13.65 -19.20 8.33
N TYR A 47 -12.83 -18.15 8.52
CA TYR A 47 -11.51 -18.01 7.90
C TYR A 47 -10.59 -17.20 8.83
N LEU A 48 -9.29 -17.18 8.51
CA LEU A 48 -8.28 -16.40 9.21
C LEU A 48 -8.07 -15.05 8.50
N PRO A 49 -7.74 -13.97 9.23
CA PRO A 49 -7.43 -12.68 8.60
C PRO A 49 -6.16 -12.72 7.73
N PHE A 50 -5.27 -13.63 8.01
CA PHE A 50 -4.06 -13.89 7.22
C PHE A 50 -3.52 -15.30 7.45
N VAL A 51 -2.70 -15.75 6.50
CA VAL A 51 -1.89 -16.98 6.61
C VAL A 51 -0.46 -16.65 6.22
N ARG A 52 0.51 -17.14 6.98
CA ARG A 52 1.93 -17.04 6.66
C ARG A 52 2.46 -18.40 6.22
N THR A 53 3.20 -18.43 5.11
CA THR A 53 3.97 -19.58 4.66
C THR A 53 5.36 -19.14 4.23
N GLY A 54 6.38 -19.60 4.96
CA GLY A 54 7.74 -19.12 4.77
C GLY A 54 7.83 -17.59 4.97
N LYS A 55 8.26 -16.89 3.94
CA LYS A 55 8.37 -15.43 3.91
C LYS A 55 7.14 -14.74 3.33
N LEU A 56 6.15 -15.47 2.86
CA LEU A 56 4.94 -14.90 2.28
C LEU A 56 3.81 -14.84 3.31
N ILE A 57 3.12 -13.70 3.32
CA ILE A 57 1.89 -13.46 4.06
C ILE A 57 0.78 -13.23 3.04
N PHE A 58 -0.29 -13.99 3.19
CA PHE A 58 -1.52 -13.88 2.40
C PHE A 58 -2.57 -13.24 3.31
N LEU A 59 -3.02 -12.05 2.98
CA LEU A 59 -4.12 -11.38 3.68
C LEU A 59 -5.43 -11.73 3.00
N SER A 60 -6.44 -12.05 3.81
CA SER A 60 -7.81 -12.24 3.34
C SER A 60 -8.39 -10.93 2.79
N GLY A 61 -9.45 -11.03 2.00
CA GLY A 61 -10.14 -9.89 1.42
C GLY A 61 -10.66 -8.92 2.51
N HIS A 62 -10.40 -7.64 2.32
CA HIS A 62 -10.92 -6.55 3.14
C HIS A 62 -11.93 -5.77 2.31
N ILE A 63 -13.15 -5.63 2.85
CA ILE A 63 -14.22 -4.85 2.23
C ILE A 63 -14.12 -3.38 2.64
N ALA A 64 -14.56 -2.50 1.73
CA ALA A 64 -14.55 -1.07 1.99
C ALA A 64 -15.44 -0.69 3.15
N LYS A 65 -14.92 0.21 4.01
CA LYS A 65 -15.66 0.81 5.12
C LYS A 65 -15.55 2.32 5.07
N LYS A 66 -16.62 2.99 5.51
CA LYS A 66 -16.68 4.42 5.72
C LYS A 66 -17.34 4.67 7.08
N ASP A 67 -16.68 5.44 7.92
CA ASP A 67 -17.17 5.73 9.29
C ASP A 67 -17.49 4.47 10.10
N GLY A 68 -16.67 3.40 9.94
CA GLY A 68 -16.84 2.13 10.63
C GLY A 68 -17.93 1.22 10.07
N GLN A 69 -18.68 1.66 9.06
CA GLN A 69 -19.74 0.89 8.41
C GLN A 69 -19.28 0.39 7.03
N VAL A 70 -19.85 -0.74 6.56
CA VAL A 70 -19.61 -1.21 5.20
C VAL A 70 -19.98 -0.12 4.20
N TRP A 71 -19.06 0.20 3.29
CA TRP A 71 -19.33 1.16 2.23
C TRP A 71 -20.06 0.47 1.08
N VAL A 72 -21.38 0.50 1.17
CA VAL A 72 -22.28 -0.12 0.19
C VAL A 72 -22.35 0.76 -1.06
N GLY A 73 -22.31 0.13 -2.24
CA GLY A 73 -22.47 0.83 -3.51
C GLY A 73 -22.07 0.00 -4.72
N GLN A 74 -22.40 0.54 -5.89
CA GLN A 74 -22.07 -0.09 -7.18
C GLN A 74 -21.48 0.95 -8.12
N LEU A 75 -20.26 0.69 -8.59
CA LEU A 75 -19.55 1.56 -9.54
C LEU A 75 -20.27 1.58 -10.89
N GLY A 76 -20.41 2.77 -11.44
CA GLY A 76 -21.18 2.98 -12.68
C GLY A 76 -22.69 3.12 -12.48
N LYS A 77 -23.19 3.02 -11.23
CA LYS A 77 -24.61 3.24 -10.91
C LYS A 77 -24.80 4.22 -9.76
N THR A 78 -24.37 3.85 -8.57
CA THR A 78 -24.55 4.65 -7.35
C THR A 78 -23.26 5.30 -6.87
N MET A 79 -22.14 4.94 -7.47
CA MET A 79 -20.81 5.46 -7.12
C MET A 79 -20.00 5.81 -8.36
N THR A 80 -19.22 6.88 -8.23
CA THR A 80 -18.25 7.34 -9.21
C THR A 80 -16.91 6.62 -9.04
N THR A 81 -16.05 6.67 -10.06
CA THR A 81 -14.67 6.15 -10.00
C THR A 81 -13.87 6.81 -8.87
N ALA A 82 -14.04 8.11 -8.63
CA ALA A 82 -13.36 8.84 -7.57
C ALA A 82 -13.76 8.32 -6.16
N GLU A 83 -15.04 8.04 -5.93
CA GLU A 83 -15.51 7.43 -4.68
C GLU A 83 -14.97 6.00 -4.53
N GLY A 84 -14.90 5.24 -5.62
CA GLY A 84 -14.26 3.92 -5.64
C GLY A 84 -12.77 3.97 -5.28
N GLN A 85 -12.03 4.98 -5.75
CA GLN A 85 -10.63 5.23 -5.36
C GLN A 85 -10.51 5.51 -3.86
N GLN A 86 -11.41 6.33 -3.30
CA GLN A 86 -11.42 6.57 -1.85
C GLN A 86 -11.71 5.29 -1.06
N ALA A 87 -12.63 4.46 -1.54
CA ALA A 87 -12.92 3.17 -0.94
C ALA A 87 -11.72 2.23 -0.99
N ALA A 88 -11.03 2.13 -2.13
CA ALA A 88 -9.82 1.34 -2.28
C ALA A 88 -8.67 1.85 -1.38
N ARG A 89 -8.53 3.18 -1.21
CA ARG A 89 -7.56 3.78 -0.27
C ARG A 89 -7.89 3.41 1.18
N ALA A 90 -9.15 3.45 1.58
CA ALA A 90 -9.57 3.04 2.92
C ALA A 90 -9.25 1.56 3.19
N ILE A 91 -9.48 0.68 2.20
CA ILE A 91 -9.10 -0.74 2.30
C ILE A 91 -7.58 -0.91 2.47
N ALA A 92 -6.77 -0.13 1.76
CA ALA A 92 -5.32 -0.21 1.90
C ALA A 92 -4.85 0.10 3.33
N ILE A 93 -5.51 1.02 4.03
CA ILE A 93 -5.23 1.33 5.45
C ILE A 93 -5.59 0.13 6.34
N ASP A 94 -6.75 -0.49 6.13
CA ASP A 94 -7.18 -1.70 6.86
C ASP A 94 -6.22 -2.88 6.59
N LEU A 95 -5.80 -3.08 5.34
CA LEU A 95 -4.82 -4.11 4.95
C LEU A 95 -3.46 -3.88 5.64
N MET A 96 -2.97 -2.64 5.69
CA MET A 96 -1.73 -2.31 6.39
C MET A 96 -1.83 -2.58 7.90
N GLY A 97 -2.99 -2.33 8.53
CA GLY A 97 -3.23 -2.70 9.92
C GLY A 97 -3.10 -4.20 10.16
N THR A 98 -3.73 -5.01 9.32
CA THR A 98 -3.63 -6.47 9.36
C THR A 98 -2.20 -6.95 9.05
N LEU A 99 -1.54 -6.37 8.05
CA LEU A 99 -0.16 -6.70 7.68
C LEU A 99 0.83 -6.39 8.81
N ALA A 100 0.64 -5.28 9.52
CA ALA A 100 1.48 -4.91 10.66
C ALA A 100 1.48 -5.99 11.74
N VAL A 101 0.31 -6.54 12.06
CA VAL A 101 0.19 -7.65 13.02
C VAL A 101 0.78 -8.93 12.46
N ALA A 102 0.47 -9.29 11.21
CA ALA A 102 0.92 -10.51 10.57
C ALA A 102 2.45 -10.58 10.40
N ALA A 103 3.09 -9.45 10.12
CA ALA A 103 4.54 -9.33 9.96
C ALA A 103 5.28 -9.10 11.29
N GLY A 104 4.58 -8.62 12.31
CA GLY A 104 5.17 -8.13 13.56
C GLY A 104 5.85 -6.78 13.41
N GLY A 105 5.31 -5.92 12.54
CA GLY A 105 5.74 -4.57 12.21
C GLY A 105 5.85 -4.37 10.70
N LEU A 106 5.43 -3.19 10.20
CA LEU A 106 5.50 -2.89 8.77
C LEU A 106 6.94 -2.71 8.26
N ASP A 107 7.88 -2.41 9.14
CA ASP A 107 9.32 -2.34 8.86
C ASP A 107 9.92 -3.68 8.42
N LYS A 108 9.26 -4.79 8.73
CA LYS A 108 9.65 -6.15 8.31
C LYS A 108 9.16 -6.53 6.92
N VAL A 109 8.31 -5.71 6.32
CA VAL A 109 7.81 -5.94 4.97
C VAL A 109 8.91 -5.63 3.96
N GLN A 110 9.30 -6.64 3.18
CA GLN A 110 10.32 -6.53 2.14
C GLN A 110 9.71 -6.04 0.83
N ARG A 111 8.47 -6.46 0.57
CA ARG A 111 7.75 -6.12 -0.66
C ARG A 111 6.27 -6.43 -0.55
N ILE A 112 5.45 -5.58 -1.16
CA ILE A 112 4.09 -5.95 -1.57
C ILE A 112 4.22 -6.72 -2.89
N VAL A 113 3.75 -7.97 -2.91
CA VAL A 113 3.94 -8.88 -4.05
C VAL A 113 2.77 -8.77 -5.02
N LYS A 114 1.55 -8.86 -4.51
CA LYS A 114 0.33 -8.90 -5.32
C LYS A 114 -0.81 -8.18 -4.61
N VAL A 115 -1.60 -7.46 -5.38
CA VAL A 115 -2.90 -6.92 -4.98
C VAL A 115 -3.94 -7.46 -5.95
N MET A 116 -5.03 -8.01 -5.44
CA MET A 116 -6.21 -8.36 -6.22
C MET A 116 -7.40 -7.54 -5.71
N SER A 117 -8.06 -6.83 -6.62
CA SER A 117 -9.18 -5.94 -6.33
C SER A 117 -10.41 -6.39 -7.09
N LEU A 118 -11.47 -6.62 -6.34
CA LEU A 118 -12.81 -6.93 -6.82
C LEU A 118 -13.66 -5.66 -6.67
N VAL A 119 -14.34 -5.30 -7.73
CA VAL A 119 -15.16 -4.08 -7.79
C VAL A 119 -16.60 -4.45 -8.08
N ASN A 120 -17.51 -4.10 -7.15
CA ASN A 120 -18.94 -4.21 -7.41
C ASN A 120 -19.33 -3.14 -8.43
N SER A 121 -19.57 -3.54 -9.66
CA SER A 121 -19.78 -2.62 -10.77
C SER A 121 -20.92 -3.07 -11.70
N THR A 122 -21.42 -2.11 -12.47
CA THR A 122 -22.33 -2.42 -13.57
C THR A 122 -21.56 -3.12 -14.71
N PRO A 123 -22.27 -3.86 -15.61
CA PRO A 123 -21.65 -4.52 -16.76
C PRO A 123 -20.90 -3.55 -17.70
N ASP A 124 -21.34 -2.30 -17.76
CA ASP A 124 -20.76 -1.28 -18.65
C ASP A 124 -19.60 -0.50 -18.02
N PHE A 125 -19.33 -0.70 -16.72
CA PHE A 125 -18.24 -0.02 -16.02
C PHE A 125 -16.91 -0.67 -16.39
N THR A 126 -15.95 0.09 -16.85
CA THR A 126 -14.65 -0.40 -17.34
C THR A 126 -13.43 0.19 -16.61
N GLU A 127 -13.66 1.05 -15.60
CA GLU A 127 -12.58 1.79 -14.91
C GLU A 127 -12.09 1.12 -13.60
N HIS A 128 -12.22 -0.20 -13.48
CA HIS A 128 -11.79 -0.98 -12.30
C HIS A 128 -10.31 -0.71 -11.95
N HIS A 129 -9.49 -0.56 -12.97
CA HIS A 129 -8.06 -0.26 -12.80
C HIS A 129 -7.81 1.12 -12.19
N LEU A 130 -8.66 2.10 -12.49
CA LEU A 130 -8.58 3.44 -11.88
C LEU A 130 -9.05 3.40 -10.42
N VAL A 131 -10.15 2.70 -10.14
CA VAL A 131 -10.62 2.48 -8.75
C VAL A 131 -9.49 1.93 -7.87
N THR A 132 -8.81 0.89 -8.35
CA THR A 132 -7.76 0.21 -7.59
C THR A 132 -6.51 1.09 -7.37
N ASN A 133 -6.33 2.16 -8.15
CA ASN A 133 -5.23 3.12 -7.95
C ASN A 133 -5.24 3.72 -6.53
N GLY A 134 -6.41 3.93 -5.93
CA GLY A 134 -6.48 4.41 -4.55
C GLY A 134 -5.72 3.54 -3.55
N CYS A 135 -5.75 2.22 -3.73
CA CYS A 135 -4.95 1.30 -2.93
C CYS A 135 -3.48 1.31 -3.34
N SER A 136 -3.20 1.16 -4.64
CA SER A 136 -1.83 1.00 -5.14
C SER A 136 -0.95 2.22 -4.91
N GLU A 137 -1.50 3.42 -5.07
CA GLU A 137 -0.81 4.68 -4.83
C GLU A 137 -0.45 4.84 -3.35
N LEU A 138 -1.38 4.56 -2.44
CA LEU A 138 -1.11 4.60 -1.01
C LEU A 138 -0.01 3.60 -0.60
N LEU A 139 -0.05 2.38 -1.10
CA LEU A 139 1.00 1.40 -0.81
C LEU A 139 2.37 1.87 -1.30
N ALA A 140 2.44 2.51 -2.48
CA ALA A 140 3.68 3.10 -2.98
C ALA A 140 4.12 4.33 -2.17
N GLU A 141 3.21 5.17 -1.70
CA GLU A 141 3.50 6.30 -0.81
C GLU A 141 4.12 5.82 0.51
N VAL A 142 3.58 4.75 1.10
CA VAL A 142 4.02 4.24 2.40
C VAL A 142 5.30 3.41 2.29
N PHE A 143 5.38 2.46 1.35
CA PHE A 143 6.49 1.51 1.23
C PHE A 143 7.55 1.91 0.20
N GLY A 144 7.33 2.99 -0.58
CA GLY A 144 8.22 3.36 -1.67
C GLY A 144 8.24 2.29 -2.77
N ASP A 145 9.44 1.94 -3.28
CA ASP A 145 9.59 0.92 -4.32
C ASP A 145 9.13 -0.47 -3.86
N ALA A 146 9.21 -0.79 -2.57
CA ALA A 146 8.69 -2.03 -2.01
C ALA A 146 7.15 -2.11 -2.05
N GLY A 147 6.46 -0.98 -2.18
CA GLY A 147 5.01 -0.91 -2.34
C GLY A 147 4.52 -1.16 -3.77
N ARG A 148 5.41 -1.13 -4.77
CA ARG A 148 5.07 -1.42 -6.17
C ARG A 148 4.89 -2.91 -6.38
N HIS A 149 3.74 -3.33 -6.89
CA HIS A 149 3.28 -4.71 -6.87
C HIS A 149 2.65 -5.14 -8.19
N ALA A 150 2.58 -6.45 -8.43
CA ALA A 150 1.73 -7.02 -9.46
C ALA A 150 0.26 -6.87 -9.07
N ARG A 151 -0.64 -6.63 -10.04
CA ARG A 151 -2.03 -6.32 -9.76
C ARG A 151 -3.02 -7.00 -10.71
N SER A 152 -4.19 -7.36 -10.19
CA SER A 152 -5.39 -7.63 -10.97
C SER A 152 -6.54 -6.77 -10.41
N ALA A 153 -7.39 -6.25 -11.32
CA ALA A 153 -8.58 -5.48 -10.96
C ALA A 153 -9.69 -5.80 -11.96
N PHE A 154 -10.85 -6.20 -11.47
CA PHE A 154 -11.98 -6.58 -12.32
C PHE A 154 -13.31 -6.42 -11.60
N GLY A 155 -14.38 -6.31 -12.38
CA GLY A 155 -15.75 -6.27 -11.89
C GLY A 155 -16.24 -7.64 -11.47
N VAL A 156 -17.06 -7.68 -10.44
CA VAL A 156 -17.73 -8.90 -9.96
C VAL A 156 -19.25 -8.67 -9.86
N ALA A 157 -20.00 -9.75 -9.93
CA ALA A 157 -21.45 -9.68 -9.84
C ALA A 157 -21.92 -9.14 -8.48
N GLN A 158 -21.30 -9.57 -7.38
CA GLN A 158 -21.63 -9.17 -6.02
C GLN A 158 -20.39 -9.23 -5.13
N ILE A 159 -20.36 -8.36 -4.09
CA ILE A 159 -19.42 -8.43 -2.97
C ILE A 159 -20.22 -8.65 -1.70
N PRO A 160 -19.71 -9.40 -0.71
CA PRO A 160 -20.38 -9.61 0.56
C PRO A 160 -20.85 -8.31 1.19
N LEU A 161 -22.02 -8.34 1.83
CA LEU A 161 -22.68 -7.20 2.48
C LEU A 161 -22.97 -6.01 1.54
N GLY A 162 -22.89 -6.19 0.23
CA GLY A 162 -23.08 -5.13 -0.76
C GLY A 162 -21.95 -4.11 -0.82
N SER A 163 -20.77 -4.44 -0.30
CA SER A 163 -19.60 -3.55 -0.38
C SER A 163 -19.27 -3.17 -1.82
N CYS A 164 -18.79 -1.93 -2.00
CA CYS A 164 -18.44 -1.43 -3.32
C CYS A 164 -17.10 -1.98 -3.86
N VAL A 165 -16.14 -2.26 -2.97
CA VAL A 165 -14.81 -2.76 -3.32
C VAL A 165 -14.35 -3.75 -2.25
N GLU A 166 -13.63 -4.79 -2.67
CA GLU A 166 -12.90 -5.72 -1.83
C GLU A 166 -11.49 -5.91 -2.38
N ILE A 167 -10.49 -5.92 -1.49
CA ILE A 167 -9.09 -6.09 -1.91
C ILE A 167 -8.41 -7.11 -0.99
N GLU A 168 -7.65 -8.03 -1.60
CA GLU A 168 -6.71 -8.92 -0.93
C GLU A 168 -5.27 -8.60 -1.33
N LEU A 169 -4.31 -9.04 -0.51
CA LEU A 169 -2.91 -8.68 -0.67
C LEU A 169 -1.99 -9.84 -0.30
N ILE A 170 -0.89 -9.99 -1.05
CA ILE A 170 0.22 -10.87 -0.70
C ILE A 170 1.45 -10.00 -0.49
N ALA A 171 2.14 -10.20 0.65
CA ALA A 171 3.39 -9.52 0.98
C ALA A 171 4.51 -10.51 1.28
N GLU A 172 5.75 -10.09 0.99
CA GLU A 172 6.96 -10.77 1.42
C GLU A 172 7.54 -10.05 2.64
N VAL A 173 7.97 -10.84 3.62
CA VAL A 173 8.58 -10.36 4.87
C VAL A 173 9.96 -10.99 5.09
N ALA A 174 10.73 -10.39 5.99
CA ALA A 174 12.07 -10.84 6.34
C ALA A 174 12.09 -12.26 6.96
#